data_71d2ffdfb00ab0aaaafd3a17bcd6cb47
#
_entry.id   71d2ffdfb00ab0aaaafd3a17bcd6cb47
#
_cell.length_a   1.000
_cell.length_b   1.000
_cell.length_c   1.000
_cell.angle_alpha   90.00
_cell.angle_beta   90.00
_cell.angle_gamma   90.00
#
_symmetry.space_group_name_H-M   'P 1'
#
loop_
_entity.id
_entity.type
_entity.pdbx_description
1 polymer ?
#
loop_
_entity_poly.entity_id
_entity_poly.type
_entity_poly.pdbx_seq_one_letter_code
_entity_poly.pdbx_strand_id
1 'polypeptide(L)'
;MRLQNKVAIITGGSRGIGYATAEAFLREGATVIITASSQDNADKAVAKLKAQFSDRTVAGISPDMTSLESVRKDFIIATAKYGCVDILVNNAGVSESTPFLQYTEEQFDRVMDLNVKGVFNATRAAVDCMVARGSGVILNTSSMVSISGQPSGFAYPASKFAVNGLTVSLARELGPKGIRVNAVAPGITETDMMKAVPKEIIEPMIARIPLRRLGKPEDIANAFVFLASDEASYITGVVLSVDGMARA
;
A
#
# COMPACT_ATOMS: atom_id res chain seq x y z
N MET A 1 2.18 14.64 -16.76
CA MET A 1 1.76 14.11 -15.44
C MET A 1 0.83 12.92 -15.68
N ARG A 2 1.26 11.74 -15.25
CA ARG A 2 0.58 10.47 -15.53
C ARG A 2 -0.73 10.26 -14.76
N LEU A 3 -0.91 10.99 -13.63
CA LEU A 3 -2.08 10.87 -12.75
C LEU A 3 -2.87 12.18 -12.65
N GLN A 4 -2.78 13.04 -13.66
CA GLN A 4 -3.46 14.33 -13.69
C GLN A 4 -4.96 14.16 -13.49
N ASN A 5 -5.54 14.94 -12.58
CA ASN A 5 -6.97 14.93 -12.23
C ASN A 5 -7.50 13.60 -11.64
N LYS A 6 -6.62 12.68 -11.25
CA LYS A 6 -7.02 11.45 -10.53
C LYS A 6 -7.14 11.72 -9.04
N VAL A 7 -8.11 11.09 -8.39
CA VAL A 7 -8.28 11.07 -6.94
C VAL A 7 -7.75 9.74 -6.41
N ALA A 8 -6.75 9.80 -5.55
CA ALA A 8 -6.11 8.62 -4.96
C ALA A 8 -6.31 8.58 -3.45
N ILE A 9 -6.69 7.41 -2.91
CA ILE A 9 -6.61 7.10 -1.48
C ILE A 9 -5.43 6.15 -1.26
N ILE A 10 -4.55 6.50 -0.30
CA ILE A 10 -3.38 5.69 0.05
C ILE A 10 -3.48 5.35 1.54
N THR A 11 -3.71 4.08 1.85
CA THR A 11 -3.78 3.64 3.25
C THR A 11 -2.38 3.53 3.85
N GLY A 12 -2.21 3.95 5.12
CA GLY A 12 -0.89 4.00 5.76
C GLY A 12 0.08 5.00 5.10
N GLY A 13 -0.45 6.13 4.61
CA GLY A 13 0.30 7.15 3.85
C GLY A 13 1.12 8.13 4.70
N SER A 14 1.19 7.97 6.02
CA SER A 14 1.87 8.93 6.89
C SER A 14 3.39 8.75 7.00
N ARG A 15 3.94 7.62 6.54
CA ARG A 15 5.39 7.32 6.57
C ARG A 15 5.77 6.24 5.54
N GLY A 16 7.07 6.04 5.37
CA GLY A 16 7.65 4.94 4.59
C GLY A 16 7.14 4.89 3.14
N ILE A 17 6.83 3.70 2.66
CA ILE A 17 6.37 3.45 1.28
C ILE A 17 5.09 4.24 0.96
N GLY A 18 4.13 4.26 1.88
CA GLY A 18 2.87 4.99 1.67
C GLY A 18 3.08 6.49 1.51
N TYR A 19 3.97 7.09 2.31
CA TYR A 19 4.31 8.51 2.20
C TYR A 19 5.04 8.83 0.89
N ALA A 20 6.05 8.02 0.52
CA ALA A 20 6.75 8.18 -0.76
C ALA A 20 5.80 8.00 -1.96
N THR A 21 4.80 7.09 -1.84
CA THR A 21 3.75 6.94 -2.85
C THR A 21 2.88 8.18 -2.94
N ALA A 22 2.52 8.79 -1.81
CA ALA A 22 1.78 10.05 -1.78
C ALA A 22 2.56 11.19 -2.47
N GLU A 23 3.85 11.34 -2.17
CA GLU A 23 4.72 12.31 -2.84
C GLU A 23 4.79 12.08 -4.35
N ALA A 24 4.99 10.83 -4.78
CA ALA A 24 5.07 10.49 -6.20
C ALA A 24 3.73 10.76 -6.93
N PHE A 25 2.60 10.46 -6.31
CA PHE A 25 1.28 10.71 -6.87
C PHE A 25 0.97 12.21 -6.98
N LEU A 26 1.30 13.00 -5.96
CA LEU A 26 1.18 14.47 -6.01
C LEU A 26 2.04 15.08 -7.12
N ARG A 27 3.29 14.59 -7.29
CA ARG A 27 4.18 15.00 -8.37
C ARG A 27 3.58 14.71 -9.75
N GLU A 28 2.83 13.61 -9.87
CA GLU A 28 2.15 13.23 -11.11
C GLU A 28 0.74 13.82 -11.28
N GLY A 29 0.35 14.76 -10.42
CA GLY A 29 -0.86 15.56 -10.59
C GLY A 29 -2.12 15.02 -9.95
N ALA A 30 -2.03 13.99 -9.12
CA ALA A 30 -3.18 13.45 -8.39
C ALA A 30 -3.60 14.35 -7.22
N THR A 31 -4.88 14.32 -6.88
CA THR A 31 -5.39 14.66 -5.56
C THR A 31 -5.18 13.44 -4.66
N VAL A 32 -4.53 13.62 -3.50
CA VAL A 32 -4.15 12.50 -2.63
C VAL A 32 -4.82 12.62 -1.27
N ILE A 33 -5.48 11.55 -0.85
CA ILE A 33 -5.98 11.35 0.51
C ILE A 33 -5.15 10.24 1.16
N ILE A 34 -4.47 10.54 2.25
CA ILE A 34 -3.75 9.52 3.02
C ILE A 34 -4.56 9.06 4.22
N THR A 35 -4.43 7.79 4.61
CA THR A 35 -4.88 7.36 5.93
C THR A 35 -3.69 7.15 6.87
N ALA A 36 -3.89 7.34 8.17
CA ALA A 36 -2.92 7.10 9.22
C ALA A 36 -3.57 6.44 10.44
N SER A 37 -2.76 5.94 11.38
CA SER A 37 -3.22 5.30 12.63
C SER A 37 -3.80 6.28 13.65
N SER A 38 -3.61 7.59 13.45
CA SER A 38 -4.23 8.66 14.22
C SER A 38 -4.33 9.93 13.38
N GLN A 39 -5.26 10.82 13.75
CA GLN A 39 -5.44 12.09 13.04
C GLN A 39 -4.19 12.98 13.17
N ASP A 40 -3.52 12.99 14.33
CA ASP A 40 -2.26 13.74 14.52
C ASP A 40 -1.17 13.28 13.53
N ASN A 41 -1.02 11.97 13.30
CA ASN A 41 -0.07 11.44 12.31
C ASN A 41 -0.47 11.82 10.87
N ALA A 42 -1.77 11.80 10.56
CA ALA A 42 -2.28 12.23 9.27
C ALA A 42 -1.99 13.72 9.04
N ASP A 43 -2.30 14.57 10.00
CA ASP A 43 -2.12 16.02 9.90
C ASP A 43 -0.65 16.42 9.76
N LYS A 44 0.25 15.78 10.52
CA LYS A 44 1.71 15.98 10.39
C LYS A 44 2.23 15.60 9.03
N ALA A 45 1.77 14.48 8.48
CA ALA A 45 2.17 14.04 7.14
C ALA A 45 1.62 14.98 6.05
N VAL A 46 0.36 15.38 6.16
CA VAL A 46 -0.28 16.33 5.24
C VAL A 46 0.45 17.67 5.26
N ALA A 47 0.83 18.19 6.45
CA ALA A 47 1.58 19.44 6.55
C ALA A 47 2.93 19.38 5.79
N LYS A 48 3.66 18.26 5.92
CA LYS A 48 4.92 18.04 5.18
C LYS A 48 4.70 17.96 3.67
N LEU A 49 3.67 17.24 3.23
CA LEU A 49 3.32 17.13 1.80
C LEU A 49 2.91 18.48 1.22
N LYS A 50 2.10 19.27 1.94
CA LYS A 50 1.71 20.64 1.51
C LYS A 50 2.88 21.60 1.41
N ALA A 51 3.88 21.47 2.28
CA ALA A 51 5.08 22.28 2.22
C ALA A 51 5.91 22.01 0.95
N GLN A 52 5.86 20.79 0.41
CA GLN A 52 6.58 20.39 -0.81
C GLN A 52 5.74 20.60 -2.09
N PHE A 53 4.42 20.47 -1.97
CA PHE A 53 3.45 20.50 -3.08
C PHE A 53 2.33 21.51 -2.77
N SER A 54 2.68 22.79 -2.68
CA SER A 54 1.76 23.87 -2.26
C SER A 54 0.58 24.08 -3.23
N ASP A 55 0.74 23.71 -4.49
CA ASP A 55 -0.26 23.80 -5.56
C ASP A 55 -1.12 22.52 -5.70
N ARG A 56 -0.89 21.50 -4.86
CA ARG A 56 -1.58 20.22 -4.93
C ARG A 56 -2.59 20.04 -3.80
N THR A 57 -3.61 19.23 -4.07
CA THR A 57 -4.60 18.86 -3.07
C THR A 57 -4.18 17.61 -2.34
N VAL A 58 -3.98 17.75 -1.03
CA VAL A 58 -3.70 16.60 -0.13
C VAL A 58 -4.52 16.72 1.15
N ALA A 59 -5.03 15.58 1.63
CA ALA A 59 -5.82 15.48 2.84
C ALA A 59 -5.41 14.23 3.65
N GLY A 60 -5.76 14.22 4.94
CA GLY A 60 -5.51 13.10 5.84
C GLY A 60 -6.76 12.74 6.62
N ILE A 61 -6.98 11.45 6.80
CA ILE A 61 -8.05 10.84 7.59
C ILE A 61 -7.48 9.70 8.43
N SER A 62 -8.21 9.26 9.46
CA SER A 62 -7.71 8.22 10.37
C SER A 62 -8.77 7.16 10.72
N PRO A 63 -9.36 6.47 9.72
CA PRO A 63 -10.30 5.40 10.01
C PRO A 63 -9.64 4.22 10.71
N ASP A 64 -10.40 3.52 11.55
CA ASP A 64 -10.02 2.18 11.97
C ASP A 64 -10.12 1.23 10.76
N MET A 65 -8.98 0.85 10.22
CA MET A 65 -8.89 -0.01 9.03
C MET A 65 -9.48 -1.40 9.27
N THR A 66 -9.58 -1.86 10.52
CA THR A 66 -10.16 -3.17 10.88
C THR A 66 -11.69 -3.16 10.92
N SER A 67 -12.31 -1.97 10.88
CA SER A 67 -13.76 -1.76 10.87
C SER A 67 -14.25 -1.25 9.51
N LEU A 68 -15.06 -2.06 8.82
CA LEU A 68 -15.66 -1.65 7.53
C LEU A 68 -16.54 -0.39 7.68
N GLU A 69 -17.26 -0.28 8.78
CA GLU A 69 -18.11 0.89 9.06
C GLU A 69 -17.29 2.18 9.18
N SER A 70 -16.19 2.13 9.96
CA SER A 70 -15.27 3.25 10.12
C SER A 70 -14.67 3.68 8.78
N VAL A 71 -14.15 2.71 8.00
CA VAL A 71 -13.56 2.99 6.68
C VAL A 71 -14.58 3.59 5.72
N ARG A 72 -15.79 3.02 5.65
CA ARG A 72 -16.87 3.55 4.79
C ARG A 72 -17.24 4.98 5.14
N LYS A 73 -17.43 5.26 6.42
CA LYS A 73 -17.77 6.61 6.91
C LYS A 73 -16.75 7.64 6.42
N ASP A 74 -15.48 7.39 6.65
CA ASP A 74 -14.43 8.34 6.32
C ASP A 74 -14.19 8.45 4.81
N PHE A 75 -14.32 7.34 4.06
CA PHE A 75 -14.21 7.35 2.60
C PHE A 75 -15.38 8.10 1.94
N ILE A 76 -16.60 7.98 2.47
CA ILE A 76 -17.76 8.75 1.99
C ILE A 76 -17.51 10.26 2.18
N ILE A 77 -17.02 10.67 3.34
CA ILE A 77 -16.68 12.09 3.61
C ILE A 77 -15.60 12.57 2.63
N ALA A 78 -14.57 11.77 2.42
CA ALA A 78 -13.47 12.11 1.50
C ALA A 78 -13.97 12.22 0.04
N THR A 79 -14.77 11.25 -0.41
CA THR A 79 -15.31 11.25 -1.79
C THR A 79 -16.33 12.35 -2.04
N ALA A 80 -17.10 12.73 -1.06
CA ALA A 80 -18.02 13.89 -1.15
C ALA A 80 -17.26 15.21 -1.36
N LYS A 81 -16.05 15.32 -0.81
CA LYS A 81 -15.24 16.55 -0.89
C LYS A 81 -14.31 16.59 -2.09
N TYR A 82 -13.71 15.47 -2.45
CA TYR A 82 -12.62 15.41 -3.43
C TYR A 82 -12.99 14.67 -4.73
N GLY A 83 -14.17 14.06 -4.77
CA GLY A 83 -14.64 13.26 -5.91
C GLY A 83 -14.45 11.76 -5.70
N CYS A 84 -15.01 10.98 -6.61
CA CYS A 84 -14.92 9.53 -6.62
C CYS A 84 -13.47 9.06 -6.73
N VAL A 85 -13.10 8.05 -5.96
CA VAL A 85 -11.75 7.47 -5.96
C VAL A 85 -11.44 6.84 -7.32
N ASP A 86 -10.38 7.28 -7.96
CA ASP A 86 -9.82 6.67 -9.18
C ASP A 86 -8.84 5.56 -8.83
N ILE A 87 -8.04 5.77 -7.77
CA ILE A 87 -6.95 4.89 -7.41
C ILE A 87 -7.01 4.62 -5.91
N LEU A 88 -7.06 3.36 -5.52
CA LEU A 88 -6.86 2.92 -4.14
C LEU A 88 -5.52 2.22 -4.02
N VAL A 89 -4.67 2.68 -3.08
CA VAL A 89 -3.43 1.98 -2.70
C VAL A 89 -3.60 1.41 -1.30
N ASN A 90 -3.76 0.10 -1.18
CA ASN A 90 -3.79 -0.64 0.05
C ASN A 90 -2.35 -0.89 0.54
N ASN A 91 -1.84 0.03 1.37
CA ASN A 91 -0.48 -0.03 1.87
C ASN A 91 -0.42 -0.16 3.41
N ALA A 92 -1.46 0.20 4.13
CA ALA A 92 -1.51 0.01 5.58
C ALA A 92 -1.25 -1.45 5.96
N GLY A 93 -0.37 -1.67 6.94
CA GLY A 93 -0.04 -3.00 7.41
C GLY A 93 0.99 -2.97 8.52
N VAL A 94 1.12 -4.11 9.19
CA VAL A 94 2.13 -4.37 10.22
C VAL A 94 2.95 -5.59 9.83
N SER A 95 4.23 -5.57 10.17
CA SER A 95 5.10 -6.74 10.13
C SER A 95 5.39 -7.22 11.55
N GLU A 96 5.76 -8.47 11.67
CA GLU A 96 5.96 -9.12 12.94
C GLU A 96 6.98 -10.27 12.75
N SER A 97 7.80 -10.54 13.76
CA SER A 97 8.90 -11.50 13.68
C SER A 97 8.97 -12.45 14.89
N THR A 98 7.91 -12.54 15.69
CA THR A 98 7.86 -13.46 16.84
C THR A 98 7.93 -14.92 16.36
N PRO A 99 8.79 -15.77 16.93
CA PRO A 99 8.85 -17.18 16.61
C PRO A 99 7.52 -17.90 16.88
N PHE A 100 7.19 -18.93 16.07
CA PHE A 100 5.90 -19.62 16.13
C PHE A 100 5.54 -20.12 17.54
N LEU A 101 6.49 -20.71 18.26
CA LEU A 101 6.26 -21.26 19.60
C LEU A 101 5.95 -20.20 20.68
N GLN A 102 6.18 -18.93 20.38
CA GLN A 102 5.91 -17.78 21.25
C GLN A 102 4.77 -16.91 20.74
N TYR A 103 4.19 -17.27 19.58
CA TYR A 103 3.17 -16.49 18.89
C TYR A 103 1.82 -16.66 19.58
N THR A 104 1.13 -15.56 19.85
CA THR A 104 -0.20 -15.59 20.45
C THR A 104 -1.31 -15.41 19.41
N GLU A 105 -2.54 -15.81 19.76
CA GLU A 105 -3.72 -15.62 18.94
C GLU A 105 -3.96 -14.12 18.65
N GLU A 106 -3.79 -13.27 19.65
CA GLU A 106 -3.97 -11.81 19.51
C GLU A 106 -2.95 -11.19 18.54
N GLN A 107 -1.72 -11.71 18.49
CA GLN A 107 -0.72 -11.29 17.51
C GLN A 107 -1.12 -11.71 16.11
N PHE A 108 -1.65 -12.94 15.97
CA PHE A 108 -2.15 -13.44 14.70
C PHE A 108 -3.33 -12.60 14.20
N ASP A 109 -4.33 -12.39 15.04
CA ASP A 109 -5.52 -11.60 14.71
C ASP A 109 -5.15 -10.17 14.32
N ARG A 110 -4.28 -9.52 15.09
CA ARG A 110 -3.78 -8.18 14.77
C ARG A 110 -3.18 -8.09 13.37
N VAL A 111 -2.36 -9.06 12.97
CA VAL A 111 -1.75 -9.09 11.65
C VAL A 111 -2.80 -9.33 10.57
N MET A 112 -3.67 -10.31 10.75
CA MET A 112 -4.69 -10.67 9.76
C MET A 112 -5.76 -9.60 9.64
N ASP A 113 -6.21 -9.02 10.74
CA ASP A 113 -7.21 -7.95 10.73
C ASP A 113 -6.72 -6.70 9.99
N LEU A 114 -5.46 -6.28 10.20
CA LEU A 114 -4.97 -5.11 9.50
C LEU A 114 -4.54 -5.44 8.06
N ASN A 115 -3.74 -6.50 7.87
CA ASN A 115 -3.10 -6.75 6.58
C ASN A 115 -4.03 -7.39 5.54
N VAL A 116 -5.07 -8.09 5.98
CA VAL A 116 -6.00 -8.80 5.08
C VAL A 116 -7.39 -8.16 5.12
N LYS A 117 -8.02 -8.12 6.30
CA LYS A 117 -9.34 -7.53 6.47
C LYS A 117 -9.33 -6.02 6.20
N GLY A 118 -8.26 -5.31 6.58
CA GLY A 118 -8.10 -3.89 6.24
C GLY A 118 -8.04 -3.64 4.73
N VAL A 119 -7.37 -4.51 3.97
CA VAL A 119 -7.39 -4.46 2.49
C VAL A 119 -8.78 -4.70 1.93
N PHE A 120 -9.50 -5.69 2.46
CA PHE A 120 -10.90 -5.92 2.10
C PHE A 120 -11.79 -4.71 2.41
N ASN A 121 -11.68 -4.14 3.62
CA ASN A 121 -12.50 -3.01 4.06
C ASN A 121 -12.29 -1.77 3.17
N ALA A 122 -11.04 -1.40 2.90
CA ALA A 122 -10.73 -0.25 2.04
C ALA A 122 -11.21 -0.48 0.60
N THR A 123 -10.97 -1.68 0.06
CA THR A 123 -11.43 -2.06 -1.28
C THR A 123 -12.95 -1.99 -1.37
N ARG A 124 -13.66 -2.55 -0.38
CA ARG A 124 -15.12 -2.55 -0.33
C ARG A 124 -15.71 -1.13 -0.20
N ALA A 125 -15.01 -0.25 0.50
CA ALA A 125 -15.44 1.15 0.65
C ALA A 125 -15.22 1.98 -0.63
N ALA A 126 -14.20 1.66 -1.44
CA ALA A 126 -13.86 2.41 -2.65
C ALA A 126 -14.54 1.88 -3.92
N VAL A 127 -14.84 0.58 -3.99
CA VAL A 127 -15.18 -0.09 -5.25
C VAL A 127 -16.52 0.34 -5.84
N ASP A 128 -17.51 0.71 -5.03
CA ASP A 128 -18.85 1.02 -5.52
C ASP A 128 -18.84 2.23 -6.48
N CYS A 129 -18.06 3.27 -6.18
CA CYS A 129 -17.95 4.42 -7.06
C CYS A 129 -17.11 4.12 -8.31
N MET A 130 -16.11 3.25 -8.23
CA MET A 130 -15.34 2.78 -9.38
C MET A 130 -16.22 1.98 -10.35
N VAL A 131 -17.05 1.07 -9.82
CA VAL A 131 -18.01 0.27 -10.61
C VAL A 131 -19.04 1.15 -11.29
N ALA A 132 -19.62 2.10 -10.57
CA ALA A 132 -20.61 3.03 -11.13
C ALA A 132 -20.03 3.86 -12.30
N ARG A 133 -18.73 4.16 -12.26
CA ARG A 133 -18.02 4.90 -13.31
C ARG A 133 -17.48 4.00 -14.43
N GLY A 134 -17.39 2.69 -14.21
CA GLY A 134 -16.78 1.74 -15.16
C GLY A 134 -15.26 1.89 -15.28
N SER A 135 -14.58 2.45 -14.27
CA SER A 135 -13.13 2.69 -14.28
C SER A 135 -12.57 2.82 -12.89
N GLY A 136 -11.43 2.19 -12.63
CA GLY A 136 -10.71 2.27 -11.37
C GLY A 136 -9.43 1.46 -11.33
N VAL A 137 -8.56 1.77 -10.38
CA VAL A 137 -7.33 1.03 -10.14
C VAL A 137 -7.18 0.72 -8.64
N ILE A 138 -6.99 -0.54 -8.30
CA ILE A 138 -6.70 -1.00 -6.94
C ILE A 138 -5.29 -1.58 -6.94
N LEU A 139 -4.44 -1.07 -6.04
CA LEU A 139 -3.06 -1.47 -5.90
C LEU A 139 -2.80 -1.94 -4.46
N ASN A 140 -2.26 -3.15 -4.32
CA ASN A 140 -2.02 -3.75 -3.03
C ASN A 140 -0.52 -3.81 -2.73
N THR A 141 -0.11 -3.50 -1.49
CA THR A 141 1.25 -3.72 -1.02
C THR A 141 1.39 -5.16 -0.51
N SER A 142 2.01 -6.00 -1.32
CA SER A 142 2.43 -7.34 -0.95
C SER A 142 3.83 -7.31 -0.29
N SER A 143 4.64 -8.31 -0.49
CA SER A 143 6.03 -8.38 -0.03
C SER A 143 6.77 -9.52 -0.74
N MET A 144 8.09 -9.47 -0.81
CA MET A 144 8.91 -10.60 -1.27
C MET A 144 8.64 -11.87 -0.45
N VAL A 145 8.30 -11.74 0.84
CA VAL A 145 8.00 -12.89 1.71
C VAL A 145 6.66 -13.56 1.39
N SER A 146 5.82 -12.96 0.55
CA SER A 146 4.62 -13.59 -0.01
C SER A 146 4.94 -14.68 -1.06
N ILE A 147 6.21 -14.91 -1.34
CA ILE A 147 6.69 -15.90 -2.29
C ILE A 147 7.65 -16.86 -1.59
N SER A 148 8.59 -16.33 -0.77
CA SER A 148 9.66 -17.09 -0.12
C SER A 148 9.36 -17.49 1.33
N GLY A 149 8.37 -16.86 1.99
CA GLY A 149 8.22 -16.96 3.44
C GLY A 149 9.31 -16.19 4.18
N GLN A 150 9.40 -16.40 5.49
CA GLN A 150 10.48 -15.87 6.34
C GLN A 150 10.76 -16.81 7.53
N PRO A 151 11.94 -16.73 8.17
CA PRO A 151 12.33 -17.66 9.22
C PRO A 151 11.51 -17.57 10.51
N SER A 152 10.90 -16.42 10.80
CA SER A 152 10.04 -16.20 11.99
C SER A 152 8.97 -15.15 11.70
N GLY A 153 7.89 -15.10 12.52
CA GLY A 153 6.76 -14.20 12.28
C GLY A 153 5.89 -14.64 11.10
N PHE A 154 5.46 -15.89 11.10
CA PHE A 154 4.77 -16.57 10.00
C PHE A 154 3.47 -15.87 9.56
N ALA A 155 2.78 -15.16 10.46
CA ALA A 155 1.51 -14.51 10.14
C ALA A 155 1.69 -13.36 9.12
N TYR A 156 2.82 -12.65 9.16
CA TYR A 156 3.10 -11.61 8.16
C TYR A 156 3.21 -12.18 6.74
N PRO A 157 4.07 -13.18 6.44
CA PRO A 157 4.06 -13.83 5.13
C PRO A 157 2.68 -14.37 4.75
N ALA A 158 2.01 -15.10 5.67
CA ALA A 158 0.68 -15.65 5.42
C ALA A 158 -0.31 -14.55 4.98
N SER A 159 -0.31 -13.40 5.65
CA SER A 159 -1.14 -12.25 5.27
C SER A 159 -0.81 -11.73 3.88
N LYS A 160 0.47 -11.73 3.48
CA LYS A 160 0.91 -11.25 2.16
C LYS A 160 0.61 -12.25 1.04
N PHE A 161 0.64 -13.57 1.31
CA PHE A 161 0.07 -14.57 0.40
C PHE A 161 -1.44 -14.37 0.21
N ALA A 162 -2.18 -14.07 1.28
CA ALA A 162 -3.61 -13.76 1.19
C ALA A 162 -3.87 -12.52 0.33
N VAL A 163 -3.06 -11.47 0.46
CA VAL A 163 -3.15 -10.26 -0.38
C VAL A 163 -2.90 -10.58 -1.86
N ASN A 164 -1.96 -11.49 -2.18
CA ASN A 164 -1.76 -11.95 -3.56
C ASN A 164 -3.01 -12.68 -4.08
N GLY A 165 -3.60 -13.55 -3.28
CA GLY A 165 -4.86 -14.24 -3.60
C GLY A 165 -6.02 -13.27 -3.86
N LEU A 166 -6.18 -12.26 -2.96
CA LEU A 166 -7.17 -11.18 -3.14
C LEU A 166 -6.92 -10.41 -4.44
N THR A 167 -5.67 -10.09 -4.75
CA THR A 167 -5.30 -9.35 -5.97
C THR A 167 -5.75 -10.09 -7.23
N VAL A 168 -5.41 -11.36 -7.35
CA VAL A 168 -5.74 -12.18 -8.53
C VAL A 168 -7.24 -12.41 -8.66
N SER A 169 -7.92 -12.70 -7.54
CA SER A 169 -9.37 -12.96 -7.54
C SER A 169 -10.17 -11.72 -7.89
N LEU A 170 -9.85 -10.58 -7.26
CA LEU A 170 -10.52 -9.30 -7.53
C LEU A 170 -10.23 -8.79 -8.95
N ALA A 171 -9.03 -9.04 -9.50
CA ALA A 171 -8.74 -8.70 -10.89
C ALA A 171 -9.66 -9.43 -11.89
N ARG A 172 -9.98 -10.69 -11.61
CA ARG A 172 -10.92 -11.48 -12.44
C ARG A 172 -12.37 -10.99 -12.27
N GLU A 173 -12.79 -10.72 -11.04
CA GLU A 173 -14.16 -10.33 -10.72
C GLU A 173 -14.49 -8.89 -11.17
N LEU A 174 -13.54 -7.96 -11.00
CA LEU A 174 -13.75 -6.55 -11.25
C LEU A 174 -13.27 -6.10 -12.65
N GLY A 175 -12.47 -6.91 -13.33
CA GLY A 175 -12.01 -6.64 -14.70
C GLY A 175 -13.14 -6.36 -15.70
N PRO A 176 -14.22 -7.16 -15.75
CA PRO A 176 -15.39 -6.87 -16.61
C PRO A 176 -16.10 -5.55 -16.29
N LYS A 177 -15.80 -4.94 -15.12
CA LYS A 177 -16.34 -3.65 -14.68
C LYS A 177 -15.36 -2.48 -14.94
N GLY A 178 -14.30 -2.72 -15.71
CA GLY A 178 -13.29 -1.71 -16.05
C GLY A 178 -12.31 -1.37 -14.91
N ILE A 179 -12.17 -2.24 -13.91
CA ILE A 179 -11.30 -2.02 -12.75
C ILE A 179 -10.09 -2.94 -12.83
N ARG A 180 -8.88 -2.36 -12.74
CA ARG A 180 -7.62 -3.12 -12.67
C ARG A 180 -7.23 -3.32 -11.20
N VAL A 181 -6.75 -4.51 -10.88
CA VAL A 181 -6.27 -4.85 -9.53
C VAL A 181 -4.89 -5.49 -9.64
N ASN A 182 -3.88 -4.86 -9.05
CA ASN A 182 -2.51 -5.34 -9.06
C ASN A 182 -1.87 -5.23 -7.68
N ALA A 183 -0.75 -5.91 -7.48
CA ALA A 183 0.06 -5.78 -6.29
C ALA A 183 1.51 -5.42 -6.64
N VAL A 184 2.17 -4.71 -5.72
CA VAL A 184 3.63 -4.55 -5.70
C VAL A 184 4.15 -5.35 -4.53
N ALA A 185 5.19 -6.15 -4.75
CA ALA A 185 5.88 -6.95 -3.73
C ALA A 185 7.27 -6.35 -3.46
N PRO A 186 7.41 -5.46 -2.46
CA PRO A 186 8.68 -4.88 -2.09
C PRO A 186 9.66 -5.91 -1.55
N GLY A 187 10.94 -5.70 -1.83
CA GLY A 187 12.04 -6.31 -1.12
C GLY A 187 12.36 -5.59 0.19
N ILE A 188 13.58 -5.80 0.69
CA ILE A 188 14.08 -5.11 1.88
C ILE A 188 14.24 -3.62 1.52
N THR A 189 13.40 -2.79 2.13
CA THR A 189 13.28 -1.36 1.80
C THR A 189 13.71 -0.49 2.97
N GLU A 190 14.48 0.56 2.71
CA GLU A 190 14.93 1.55 3.71
C GLU A 190 13.74 2.32 4.27
N THR A 191 13.17 1.82 5.35
CA THR A 191 12.16 2.51 6.14
C THR A 191 12.77 2.97 7.46
N ASP A 192 12.06 3.79 8.23
CA ASP A 192 12.54 4.23 9.55
C ASP A 192 12.85 3.04 10.48
N MET A 193 12.17 1.92 10.30
CA MET A 193 12.43 0.67 11.03
C MET A 193 13.79 0.09 10.68
N MET A 194 14.22 0.18 9.42
CA MET A 194 15.53 -0.33 8.97
C MET A 194 16.70 0.58 9.37
N LYS A 195 16.46 1.88 9.53
CA LYS A 195 17.51 2.83 9.99
C LYS A 195 18.00 2.54 11.41
N ALA A 196 17.18 1.87 12.22
CA ALA A 196 17.53 1.47 13.59
C ALA A 196 18.30 0.15 13.67
N VAL A 197 18.46 -0.59 12.55
CA VAL A 197 19.16 -1.88 12.52
C VAL A 197 20.67 -1.63 12.40
N PRO A 198 21.52 -2.28 13.23
CA PRO A 198 22.97 -2.15 13.15
C PRO A 198 23.54 -2.50 11.78
N LYS A 199 24.61 -1.80 11.36
CA LYS A 199 25.27 -2.02 10.05
C LYS A 199 25.75 -3.46 9.87
N GLU A 200 26.23 -4.07 10.92
CA GLU A 200 26.73 -5.45 10.95
C GLU A 200 25.66 -6.48 10.56
N ILE A 201 24.38 -6.13 10.75
CA ILE A 201 23.23 -6.96 10.33
C ILE A 201 22.80 -6.59 8.90
N ILE A 202 22.84 -5.31 8.56
CA ILE A 202 22.39 -4.83 7.24
C ILE A 202 23.35 -5.20 6.13
N GLU A 203 24.66 -5.07 6.33
CA GLU A 203 25.69 -5.34 5.30
C GLU A 203 25.62 -6.76 4.72
N PRO A 204 25.51 -7.84 5.52
CA PRO A 204 25.31 -9.19 4.99
C PRO A 204 23.99 -9.35 4.21
N MET A 205 22.93 -8.63 4.60
CA MET A 205 21.67 -8.65 3.86
C MET A 205 21.85 -7.99 2.49
N ILE A 206 22.49 -6.82 2.42
CA ILE A 206 22.79 -6.12 1.17
C ILE A 206 23.65 -6.99 0.25
N ALA A 207 24.65 -7.69 0.81
CA ALA A 207 25.54 -8.56 0.04
C ALA A 207 24.81 -9.71 -0.67
N ARG A 208 23.63 -10.12 -0.18
CA ARG A 208 22.79 -11.15 -0.80
C ARG A 208 21.86 -10.60 -1.88
N ILE A 209 21.61 -9.28 -1.90
CA ILE A 209 20.77 -8.65 -2.92
C ILE A 209 21.59 -8.49 -4.21
N PRO A 210 21.17 -9.06 -5.36
CA PRO A 210 21.90 -8.91 -6.62
C PRO A 210 22.17 -7.46 -7.03
N LEU A 211 21.25 -6.52 -6.77
CA LEU A 211 21.44 -5.10 -7.03
C LEU A 211 22.32 -4.40 -5.99
N ARG A 212 22.84 -5.11 -4.97
CA ARG A 212 23.81 -4.64 -3.97
C ARG A 212 23.39 -3.38 -3.22
N ARG A 213 22.09 -3.18 -3.04
CA ARG A 213 21.52 -2.10 -2.23
C ARG A 213 20.17 -2.51 -1.66
N LEU A 214 19.74 -1.85 -0.61
CA LEU A 214 18.34 -1.87 -0.19
C LEU A 214 17.47 -1.12 -1.20
N GLY A 215 16.19 -1.46 -1.27
CA GLY A 215 15.20 -0.67 -1.97
C GLY A 215 14.96 0.64 -1.22
N LYS A 216 14.69 1.71 -1.95
CA LYS A 216 14.19 2.97 -1.38
C LYS A 216 12.67 2.98 -1.46
N PRO A 217 11.95 3.68 -0.55
CA PRO A 217 10.50 3.87 -0.68
C PRO A 217 10.08 4.40 -2.05
N GLU A 218 10.92 5.22 -2.68
CA GLU A 218 10.69 5.78 -4.03
C GLU A 218 10.75 4.70 -5.12
N ASP A 219 11.56 3.65 -4.97
CA ASP A 219 11.57 2.53 -5.94
C ASP A 219 10.20 1.86 -6.01
N ILE A 220 9.55 1.70 -4.85
CA ILE A 220 8.20 1.13 -4.73
C ILE A 220 7.13 2.10 -5.22
N ALA A 221 7.24 3.37 -4.84
CA ALA A 221 6.32 4.43 -5.26
C ALA A 221 6.28 4.58 -6.79
N ASN A 222 7.43 4.48 -7.47
CA ASN A 222 7.51 4.54 -8.93
C ASN A 222 6.76 3.37 -9.60
N ALA A 223 6.84 2.17 -9.03
CA ALA A 223 6.07 1.02 -9.51
C ALA A 223 4.55 1.25 -9.33
N PHE A 224 4.13 1.82 -8.20
CA PHE A 224 2.74 2.20 -7.99
C PHE A 224 2.26 3.27 -8.98
N VAL A 225 3.07 4.30 -9.26
CA VAL A 225 2.73 5.32 -10.27
C VAL A 225 2.53 4.65 -11.65
N PHE A 226 3.45 3.78 -12.07
CA PHE A 226 3.31 3.06 -13.34
C PHE A 226 2.02 2.23 -13.38
N LEU A 227 1.78 1.38 -12.38
CA LEU A 227 0.60 0.53 -12.33
C LEU A 227 -0.72 1.34 -12.20
N ALA A 228 -0.67 2.54 -11.61
CA ALA A 228 -1.82 3.43 -11.50
C ALA A 228 -2.16 4.12 -12.82
N SER A 229 -1.19 4.31 -13.70
CA SER A 229 -1.31 5.08 -14.94
C SER A 229 -1.96 4.30 -16.08
N ASP A 230 -2.31 5.00 -17.16
CA ASP A 230 -2.84 4.41 -18.39
C ASP A 230 -1.78 3.59 -19.16
N GLU A 231 -0.48 3.80 -18.87
CA GLU A 231 0.61 2.97 -19.39
C GLU A 231 0.46 1.48 -19.00
N ALA A 232 -0.22 1.21 -17.87
CA ALA A 232 -0.54 -0.13 -17.39
C ALA A 232 -1.98 -0.58 -17.74
N SER A 233 -2.62 0.00 -18.75
CA SER A 233 -4.03 -0.24 -19.08
C SER A 233 -4.38 -1.71 -19.38
N TYR A 234 -3.42 -2.52 -19.83
CA TYR A 234 -3.60 -3.96 -20.08
C TYR A 234 -2.97 -4.86 -19.00
N ILE A 235 -2.61 -4.28 -17.83
CA ILE A 235 -2.00 -5.00 -16.70
C ILE A 235 -3.01 -5.10 -15.55
N THR A 236 -3.46 -6.32 -15.26
CA THR A 236 -4.31 -6.64 -14.11
C THR A 236 -4.01 -8.03 -13.59
N GLY A 237 -4.14 -8.26 -12.28
CA GLY A 237 -3.85 -9.54 -11.62
C GLY A 237 -2.36 -9.83 -11.42
N VAL A 238 -1.46 -8.87 -11.67
CA VAL A 238 -0.01 -9.07 -11.49
C VAL A 238 0.40 -8.79 -10.04
N VAL A 239 1.38 -9.55 -9.57
CA VAL A 239 2.17 -9.26 -8.37
C VAL A 239 3.58 -8.87 -8.84
N LEU A 240 3.83 -7.57 -8.96
CA LEU A 240 5.09 -7.03 -9.46
C LEU A 240 6.13 -6.99 -8.34
N SER A 241 7.18 -7.77 -8.47
CA SER A 241 8.32 -7.72 -7.54
C SER A 241 9.17 -6.48 -7.79
N VAL A 242 9.42 -5.74 -6.71
CA VAL A 242 10.34 -4.59 -6.68
C VAL A 242 11.30 -4.82 -5.51
N ASP A 243 12.21 -5.76 -5.69
CA ASP A 243 12.97 -6.38 -4.60
C ASP A 243 14.47 -6.51 -4.87
N GLY A 244 14.96 -6.03 -6.01
CA GLY A 244 16.36 -6.18 -6.38
C GLY A 244 16.81 -7.64 -6.50
N MET A 245 15.87 -8.59 -6.61
CA MET A 245 16.04 -10.03 -6.56
C MET A 245 16.46 -10.56 -5.17
N ALA A 246 16.08 -9.87 -4.09
CA ALA A 246 16.40 -10.26 -2.70
C ALA A 246 15.70 -11.56 -2.23
N ARG A 247 14.70 -12.01 -2.96
CA ARG A 247 13.88 -13.20 -2.65
C ARG A 247 14.50 -14.53 -3.09
N ALA A 248 15.78 -14.62 -3.26
CA ALA A 248 16.44 -15.85 -3.65
C ALA A 248 16.60 -16.82 -2.47
#